data_c9a4add33db2f861cc4305c5deb339d8
#
_entry.id   c9a4add33db2f861cc4305c5deb339d8
#
_cell.length_a   1.000
_cell.length_b   1.000
_cell.length_c   1.000
_cell.angle_alpha   90.00
_cell.angle_beta   90.00
_cell.angle_gamma   90.00
#
_symmetry.space_group_name_H-M   'P 1'
#
loop_
_entity.id
_entity.type
_entity.pdbx_description
1 polymer ?
#
loop_
_entity_poly.entity_id
_entity_poly.type
_entity_poly.pdbx_seq_one_letter_code
_entity_poly.pdbx_strand_id
1 'polypeptide(L)'
;KEYRRQRQMCIRDRSKAMLALVGNEGQLQNCVQHIPEISWELIEAAVRPLTIIYDHPKGLAHNMLAPDGSVGIRITSENFSRTLCQRFGKPIVSTSANRSGMKSPKTFAEISDDIKSKVDYIVEYGRGNNLPASASDIIKISDGGLVKVIR
;
A
#
# COMPACT_ATOMS: atom_id res chain seq x y z
N LYS A 1 -7.95 -10.89 -20.91
CA LYS A 1 -8.95 -9.78 -20.83
C LYS A 1 -9.08 -9.19 -19.40
N GLU A 2 -8.87 -9.96 -18.34
CA GLU A 2 -9.02 -9.53 -16.94
C GLU A 2 -7.90 -8.61 -16.47
N TYR A 3 -6.66 -8.85 -16.87
CA TYR A 3 -5.53 -7.96 -16.61
C TYR A 3 -5.72 -6.53 -17.16
N ARG A 4 -6.55 -6.35 -18.18
CA ARG A 4 -6.86 -5.03 -18.74
C ARG A 4 -7.82 -4.21 -17.89
N ARG A 5 -8.72 -4.83 -17.09
CA ARG A 5 -9.71 -4.11 -16.26
C ARG A 5 -9.06 -3.47 -15.02
N GLN A 6 -8.15 -4.17 -14.35
CA GLN A 6 -7.36 -3.58 -13.27
C GLN A 6 -6.47 -2.44 -13.79
N ARG A 7 -5.84 -2.59 -14.96
CA ARG A 7 -5.08 -1.51 -15.60
C ARG A 7 -5.94 -0.30 -15.94
N GLN A 8 -7.19 -0.46 -16.37
CA GLN A 8 -8.05 0.67 -16.70
C GLN A 8 -8.57 1.43 -15.46
N MET A 9 -8.82 0.78 -14.35
CA MET A 9 -9.14 1.45 -13.09
C MET A 9 -7.93 2.23 -12.54
N CYS A 10 -6.73 1.69 -12.62
CA CYS A 10 -5.50 2.37 -12.21
C CYS A 10 -5.09 3.55 -13.11
N ILE A 11 -5.37 3.48 -14.42
CA ILE A 11 -4.97 4.52 -15.38
C ILE A 11 -5.91 5.72 -15.38
N ARG A 12 -7.19 5.54 -15.08
CA ARG A 12 -8.19 6.64 -15.10
C ARG A 12 -8.14 7.54 -13.88
N ASP A 13 -7.56 7.10 -12.79
CA ASP A 13 -7.50 7.88 -11.56
C ASP A 13 -6.07 8.00 -11.02
N ARG A 14 -5.24 8.73 -11.75
CA ARG A 14 -3.86 9.06 -11.32
C ARG A 14 -3.80 9.91 -10.04
N SER A 15 -4.94 10.39 -9.55
CA SER A 15 -5.01 11.21 -8.35
C SER A 15 -4.96 10.40 -7.05
N LYS A 16 -5.14 9.07 -7.13
CA LYS A 16 -5.18 8.21 -5.95
C LYS A 16 -3.82 7.56 -5.71
N ALA A 17 -3.22 7.89 -4.59
CA ALA A 17 -1.95 7.28 -4.19
C ALA A 17 -2.13 5.77 -4.01
N MET A 18 -1.34 4.99 -4.76
CA MET A 18 -1.20 3.56 -4.58
C MET A 18 0.05 3.28 -3.75
N LEU A 19 0.01 2.21 -2.99
CA LEU A 19 1.18 1.73 -2.26
C LEU A 19 1.41 0.24 -2.53
N ALA A 20 2.63 -0.21 -2.33
CA ALA A 20 2.99 -1.61 -2.35
C ALA A 20 2.94 -2.18 -0.93
N LEU A 21 2.17 -3.25 -0.72
CA LEU A 21 2.25 -4.06 0.49
C LEU A 21 3.29 -5.16 0.29
N VAL A 22 4.14 -5.34 1.28
CA VAL A 22 5.12 -6.43 1.37
C VAL A 22 4.99 -7.14 2.70
N GLY A 23 5.32 -8.42 2.75
CA GLY A 23 5.13 -9.26 3.94
C GLY A 23 6.34 -9.36 4.85
N ASN A 24 7.50 -8.89 4.40
CA ASN A 24 8.76 -8.93 5.16
C ASN A 24 9.81 -7.98 4.56
N GLU A 25 10.93 -7.86 5.27
CA GLU A 25 12.07 -7.03 4.89
C GLU A 25 12.70 -7.45 3.55
N GLY A 26 12.84 -8.76 3.31
CA GLY A 26 13.39 -9.27 2.06
C GLY A 26 12.56 -8.87 0.84
N GLN A 27 11.24 -8.84 0.97
CA GLN A 27 10.37 -8.32 -0.10
C GLN A 27 10.55 -6.80 -0.28
N LEU A 28 10.73 -6.03 0.80
CA LEU A 28 11.03 -4.61 0.71
C LEU A 28 12.37 -4.36 -0.03
N GLN A 29 13.41 -5.10 0.33
CA GLN A 29 14.72 -5.02 -0.32
C GLN A 29 14.66 -5.31 -1.83
N ASN A 30 13.71 -6.15 -2.26
CA ASN A 30 13.49 -6.42 -3.69
C ASN A 30 12.75 -5.30 -4.42
N CYS A 31 12.17 -4.34 -3.70
CA CYS A 31 11.36 -3.24 -4.26
C CYS A 31 12.09 -1.89 -4.34
N VAL A 32 13.21 -1.75 -3.64
CA VAL A 32 13.96 -0.48 -3.55
C VAL A 32 15.43 -0.75 -3.82
N GLN A 33 16.11 0.15 -4.55
CA GLN A 33 17.53 -0.02 -4.85
C GLN A 33 18.41 0.22 -3.63
N HIS A 34 18.09 1.25 -2.86
CA HIS A 34 18.77 1.64 -1.64
C HIS A 34 17.73 1.93 -0.54
N ILE A 35 17.88 1.30 0.61
CA ILE A 35 17.04 1.53 1.78
C ILE A 35 17.90 2.23 2.83
N PRO A 36 17.63 3.50 3.15
CA PRO A 36 18.37 4.21 4.19
C PRO A 36 18.26 3.50 5.54
N GLU A 37 19.34 3.46 6.31
CA GLU A 37 19.44 2.76 7.61
C GLU A 37 18.30 3.15 8.57
N ILE A 38 18.02 4.46 8.65
CA ILE A 38 16.93 5.00 9.48
C ILE A 38 15.54 4.36 9.18
N SER A 39 15.36 3.78 7.98
CA SER A 39 14.10 3.10 7.63
C SER A 39 13.81 1.93 8.56
N TRP A 40 14.84 1.16 8.92
CA TRP A 40 14.70 -0.01 9.77
C TRP A 40 14.32 0.36 11.19
N GLU A 41 14.97 1.37 11.74
CA GLU A 41 14.64 1.90 13.08
C GLU A 41 13.21 2.41 13.15
N LEU A 42 12.76 3.13 12.11
CA LEU A 42 11.39 3.65 12.06
C LEU A 42 10.34 2.55 11.86
N ILE A 43 10.65 1.50 11.09
CA ILE A 43 9.78 0.33 10.92
C ILE A 43 9.64 -0.43 12.24
N GLU A 44 10.73 -0.64 12.97
CA GLU A 44 10.74 -1.35 14.25
C GLU A 44 10.02 -0.55 15.34
N ALA A 45 10.23 0.76 15.40
CA ALA A 45 9.60 1.65 16.37
C ALA A 45 8.11 1.92 16.09
N ALA A 46 7.61 1.57 14.91
CA ALA A 46 6.25 1.93 14.50
C ALA A 46 5.18 1.17 15.28
N VAL A 47 4.40 1.88 16.09
CA VAL A 47 3.24 1.35 16.84
C VAL A 47 2.00 1.25 15.93
N ARG A 48 1.92 2.10 14.92
CA ARG A 48 0.84 2.15 13.93
C ARG A 48 1.34 1.68 12.56
N PRO A 49 0.44 1.25 11.64
CA PRO A 49 0.87 0.94 10.29
C PRO A 49 1.65 2.10 9.67
N LEU A 50 2.87 1.84 9.22
CA LEU A 50 3.77 2.83 8.65
C LEU A 50 3.94 2.58 7.15
N THR A 51 3.72 3.61 6.35
CA THR A 51 4.06 3.65 4.92
C THR A 51 5.24 4.56 4.72
N ILE A 52 6.30 4.05 4.11
CA ILE A 52 7.49 4.83 3.78
C ILE A 52 7.52 5.05 2.27
N ILE A 53 7.68 6.31 1.87
CA ILE A 53 7.88 6.70 0.47
C ILE A 53 9.38 6.68 0.21
N TYR A 54 9.79 5.83 -0.73
CA TYR A 54 11.17 5.65 -1.16
C TYR A 54 11.39 6.24 -2.54
N ASP A 55 12.56 6.79 -2.74
CA ASP A 55 13.11 7.09 -4.06
C ASP A 55 13.71 5.80 -4.68
N HIS A 56 13.95 5.77 -5.98
CA HIS A 56 14.57 4.67 -6.71
C HIS A 56 13.95 3.27 -6.50
N PRO A 57 12.61 3.11 -6.75
CA PRO A 57 11.98 1.80 -6.73
C PRO A 57 12.53 0.90 -7.84
N LYS A 58 12.51 -0.41 -7.59
CA LYS A 58 12.84 -1.45 -8.59
C LYS A 58 11.80 -2.57 -8.56
N GLY A 59 11.63 -3.26 -9.67
CA GLY A 59 10.73 -4.43 -9.75
C GLY A 59 9.24 -4.13 -9.58
N LEU A 60 8.85 -2.86 -9.55
CA LEU A 60 7.46 -2.42 -9.44
C LEU A 60 6.93 -1.90 -10.79
N ALA A 61 5.62 -1.98 -10.98
CA ALA A 61 4.98 -1.48 -12.18
C ALA A 61 5.08 0.05 -12.28
N HIS A 62 5.43 0.57 -13.44
CA HIS A 62 5.66 2.01 -13.65
C HIS A 62 4.45 2.88 -13.29
N ASN A 63 3.23 2.36 -13.45
CA ASN A 63 2.00 3.08 -13.12
C ASN A 63 1.71 3.18 -11.61
N MET A 64 2.51 2.54 -10.76
CA MET A 64 2.47 2.71 -9.30
C MET A 64 3.30 3.89 -8.81
N LEU A 65 4.22 4.37 -9.64
CA LEU A 65 5.16 5.41 -9.25
C LEU A 65 4.45 6.77 -9.23
N ALA A 66 4.81 7.59 -8.26
CA ALA A 66 4.43 8.99 -8.24
C ALA A 66 5.11 9.76 -9.41
N PRO A 67 4.66 10.98 -9.74
CA PRO A 67 5.27 11.78 -10.81
C PRO A 67 6.77 12.05 -10.60
N ASP A 68 7.24 12.08 -9.36
CA ASP A 68 8.65 12.24 -8.99
C ASP A 68 9.43 10.92 -9.01
N GLY A 69 8.81 9.81 -9.44
CA GLY A 69 9.41 8.48 -9.50
C GLY A 69 9.42 7.73 -8.18
N SER A 70 8.95 8.32 -7.08
CA SER A 70 8.90 7.67 -5.77
C SER A 70 7.71 6.71 -5.64
N VAL A 71 7.76 5.83 -4.62
CA VAL A 71 6.70 4.88 -4.31
C VAL A 71 6.51 4.68 -2.82
N GLY A 72 5.27 4.63 -2.37
CA GLY A 72 4.95 4.23 -1.00
C GLY A 72 4.99 2.72 -0.84
N ILE A 73 5.73 2.23 0.15
CA ILE A 73 5.80 0.81 0.50
C ILE A 73 5.51 0.64 1.98
N ARG A 74 4.80 -0.43 2.32
CA ARG A 74 4.50 -0.79 3.71
C ARG A 74 4.77 -2.27 3.93
N ILE A 75 5.60 -2.57 4.94
CA ILE A 75 5.63 -3.92 5.50
C ILE A 75 4.37 -4.08 6.35
N THR A 76 3.49 -5.00 5.96
CA THR A 76 2.25 -5.20 6.69
C THR A 76 2.46 -6.10 7.90
N SER A 77 2.01 -5.65 9.06
CA SER A 77 2.02 -6.41 10.32
C SER A 77 0.74 -7.22 10.54
N GLU A 78 -0.34 -6.92 9.81
CA GLU A 78 -1.60 -7.64 9.90
C GLU A 78 -1.44 -9.07 9.33
N ASN A 79 -1.82 -10.09 10.11
CA ASN A 79 -1.49 -11.50 9.85
C ASN A 79 -1.99 -12.03 8.51
N PHE A 80 -3.21 -11.70 8.11
CA PHE A 80 -3.77 -12.15 6.84
C PHE A 80 -3.00 -11.54 5.66
N SER A 81 -2.87 -10.23 5.65
CA SER A 81 -2.18 -9.49 4.57
C SER A 81 -0.70 -9.88 4.49
N ARG A 82 -0.05 -10.07 5.63
CA ARG A 82 1.36 -10.50 5.70
C ARG A 82 1.52 -11.89 5.08
N THR A 83 0.70 -12.85 5.51
CA THR A 83 0.72 -14.21 4.97
C THR A 83 0.42 -14.23 3.48
N LEU A 84 -0.53 -13.41 3.03
CA LEU A 84 -0.87 -13.29 1.63
C LEU A 84 0.33 -12.77 0.81
N CYS A 85 0.99 -11.68 1.24
CA CYS A 85 2.18 -11.15 0.58
C CYS A 85 3.32 -12.18 0.53
N GLN A 86 3.56 -12.89 1.63
CA GLN A 86 4.61 -13.91 1.70
C GLN A 86 4.33 -15.08 0.77
N ARG A 87 3.11 -15.61 0.75
CA ARG A 87 2.73 -16.73 -0.13
C ARG A 87 2.68 -16.34 -1.59
N PHE A 88 2.26 -15.12 -1.89
CA PHE A 88 2.26 -14.59 -3.26
C PHE A 88 3.67 -14.35 -3.79
N GLY A 89 4.63 -14.13 -2.89
CA GLY A 89 6.04 -13.95 -3.22
C GLY A 89 6.38 -12.63 -3.92
N LYS A 90 5.42 -11.73 -4.06
CA LYS A 90 5.56 -10.44 -4.75
C LYS A 90 4.81 -9.35 -4.00
N PRO A 91 5.17 -8.07 -4.18
CA PRO A 91 4.41 -6.95 -3.64
C PRO A 91 2.97 -6.94 -4.15
N ILE A 92 2.03 -6.59 -3.28
CA ILE A 92 0.62 -6.45 -3.61
C ILE A 92 0.27 -4.96 -3.67
N VAL A 93 -0.32 -4.54 -4.78
CA VAL A 93 -0.82 -3.16 -4.91
C VAL A 93 -2.00 -2.94 -3.98
N SER A 94 -1.94 -1.89 -3.19
CA SER A 94 -2.98 -1.54 -2.23
C SER A 94 -3.41 -0.09 -2.40
N THR A 95 -4.69 0.13 -2.25
CA THR A 95 -5.31 1.46 -2.21
C THR A 95 -6.56 1.41 -1.32
N SER A 96 -7.05 2.56 -0.87
CA SER A 96 -8.28 2.62 -0.09
C SER A 96 -9.51 2.24 -0.94
N ALA A 97 -10.48 1.56 -0.33
CA ALA A 97 -11.68 1.04 -0.97
C ALA A 97 -12.77 2.13 -1.13
N ASN A 98 -12.43 3.29 -1.71
CA ASN A 98 -13.33 4.41 -2.01
C ASN A 98 -13.04 4.96 -3.39
N ARG A 99 -13.97 5.69 -3.97
CA ARG A 99 -13.70 6.51 -5.17
C ARG A 99 -12.76 7.67 -4.83
N SER A 100 -12.00 8.12 -5.83
CA SER A 100 -11.15 9.30 -5.66
C SER A 100 -11.94 10.52 -5.17
N GLY A 101 -11.35 11.26 -4.24
CA GLY A 101 -12.00 12.41 -3.61
C GLY A 101 -13.04 12.07 -2.54
N MET A 102 -13.44 10.81 -2.40
CA MET A 102 -14.39 10.38 -1.38
C MET A 102 -13.66 9.94 -0.10
N LYS A 103 -14.34 10.04 1.05
CA LYS A 103 -13.81 9.58 2.33
C LYS A 103 -13.52 8.08 2.31
N SER A 104 -12.37 7.68 2.84
CA SER A 104 -12.02 6.27 3.00
C SER A 104 -12.94 5.59 4.01
N PRO A 105 -13.49 4.38 3.68
CA PRO A 105 -14.29 3.61 4.60
C PRO A 105 -13.43 3.13 5.78
N LYS A 106 -14.01 3.12 6.96
CA LYS A 106 -13.36 2.63 8.18
C LYS A 106 -13.68 1.17 8.48
N THR A 107 -14.81 0.69 7.98
CA THR A 107 -15.28 -0.69 8.16
C THR A 107 -15.69 -1.27 6.81
N PHE A 108 -15.86 -2.60 6.75
CA PHE A 108 -16.35 -3.26 5.55
C PHE A 108 -17.76 -2.79 5.16
N ALA A 109 -18.62 -2.52 6.13
CA ALA A 109 -19.99 -2.07 5.90
C ALA A 109 -20.05 -0.71 5.18
N GLU A 110 -19.07 0.16 5.42
CA GLU A 110 -18.99 1.49 4.78
C GLU A 110 -18.50 1.45 3.32
N ILE A 111 -17.99 0.32 2.85
CA ILE A 111 -17.57 0.18 1.45
C ILE A 111 -18.82 0.18 0.57
N SER A 112 -18.86 1.08 -0.42
CA SER A 112 -20.01 1.21 -1.32
C SER A 112 -20.22 -0.06 -2.16
N ASP A 113 -21.50 -0.38 -2.44
CA ASP A 113 -21.85 -1.53 -3.28
C ASP A 113 -21.34 -1.39 -4.71
N ASP A 114 -21.19 -0.18 -5.20
CA ASP A 114 -20.56 0.09 -6.50
C ASP A 114 -19.10 -0.42 -6.57
N ILE A 115 -18.35 -0.35 -5.47
CA ILE A 115 -17.00 -0.94 -5.41
C ILE A 115 -17.09 -2.45 -5.26
N LYS A 116 -17.93 -2.94 -4.33
CA LYS A 116 -18.10 -4.38 -4.08
C LYS A 116 -18.51 -5.15 -5.34
N SER A 117 -19.39 -4.59 -6.17
CA SER A 117 -19.87 -5.21 -7.40
C SER A 117 -18.87 -5.21 -8.55
N LYS A 118 -17.78 -4.44 -8.46
CA LYS A 118 -16.80 -4.29 -9.54
C LYS A 118 -15.47 -5.02 -9.30
N VAL A 119 -15.34 -5.67 -8.14
CA VAL A 119 -14.15 -6.49 -7.83
C VAL A 119 -14.43 -7.95 -8.17
N ASP A 120 -13.39 -8.67 -8.56
CA ASP A 120 -13.50 -10.08 -8.92
C ASP A 120 -13.67 -10.98 -7.68
N TYR A 121 -13.14 -10.55 -6.55
CA TYR A 121 -13.22 -11.29 -5.30
C TYR A 121 -13.25 -10.36 -4.07
N ILE A 122 -14.07 -10.69 -3.11
CA ILE A 122 -14.15 -10.02 -1.82
C ILE A 122 -13.71 -11.02 -0.74
N VAL A 123 -12.60 -10.71 -0.06
CA VAL A 123 -12.08 -11.53 1.03
C VAL A 123 -13.09 -11.62 2.17
N GLU A 124 -13.31 -12.82 2.71
CA GLU A 124 -14.24 -13.05 3.83
C GLU A 124 -13.65 -12.69 5.18
N TYR A 125 -12.34 -12.82 5.31
CA TYR A 125 -11.63 -12.51 6.54
C TYR A 125 -11.85 -11.06 6.97
N GLY A 126 -12.21 -10.87 8.23
CA GLY A 126 -12.34 -9.55 8.85
C GLY A 126 -13.60 -8.74 8.49
N ARG A 127 -14.54 -9.28 7.68
CA ARG A 127 -15.78 -8.55 7.31
C ARG A 127 -16.64 -8.15 8.52
N GLY A 128 -16.65 -8.96 9.56
CA GLY A 128 -17.40 -8.71 10.81
C GLY A 128 -16.64 -7.84 11.81
N ASN A 129 -15.43 -7.38 11.47
CA ASN A 129 -14.68 -6.51 12.37
C ASN A 129 -15.22 -5.08 12.26
N ASN A 130 -15.87 -4.63 13.34
CA ASN A 130 -16.44 -3.29 13.46
C ASN A 130 -15.48 -2.27 14.06
N LEU A 131 -14.24 -2.67 14.40
CA LEU A 131 -13.23 -1.73 14.86
C LEU A 131 -12.79 -0.85 13.69
N PRO A 132 -12.82 0.48 13.85
CA PRO A 132 -12.43 1.38 12.78
C PRO A 132 -10.98 1.16 12.38
N ALA A 133 -10.74 0.94 11.09
CA ALA A 133 -9.38 0.87 10.56
C ALA A 133 -8.68 2.23 10.74
N SER A 134 -7.49 2.20 11.31
CA SER A 134 -6.61 3.36 11.39
C SER A 134 -5.87 3.54 10.06
N ALA A 135 -5.83 4.78 9.57
CA ALA A 135 -4.96 5.10 8.46
C ALA A 135 -3.49 4.97 8.88
N SER A 136 -2.62 4.54 7.96
CA SER A 136 -1.18 4.48 8.22
C SER A 136 -0.58 5.86 8.39
N ASP A 137 0.46 5.96 9.19
CA ASP A 137 1.37 7.08 9.13
C ASP A 137 2.13 7.03 7.81
N ILE A 138 2.44 8.18 7.23
CA ILE A 138 3.14 8.28 5.96
C ILE A 138 4.34 9.19 6.14
N ILE A 139 5.52 8.68 5.83
CA ILE A 139 6.76 9.45 5.82
C ILE A 139 7.45 9.28 4.46
N LYS A 140 8.24 10.25 4.06
CA LYS A 140 9.19 10.13 2.94
C LYS A 140 10.59 10.13 3.49
N ILE A 141 11.42 9.20 3.02
CA ILE A 141 12.84 9.14 3.34
C ILE A 141 13.61 9.31 2.04
N SER A 142 14.43 10.35 1.95
CA SER A 142 15.34 10.55 0.82
C SER A 142 16.56 9.64 0.93
N ASP A 143 17.30 9.45 -0.16
CA ASP A 143 18.55 8.66 -0.19
C ASP A 143 19.58 9.12 0.85
N GLY A 144 19.60 10.41 1.20
CA GLY A 144 20.44 10.96 2.25
C GLY A 144 19.94 10.75 3.68
N GLY A 145 18.86 9.97 3.87
CA GLY A 145 18.29 9.69 5.19
C GLY A 145 17.44 10.83 5.78
N LEU A 146 17.16 11.88 5.02
CA LEU A 146 16.27 12.94 5.47
C LEU A 146 14.83 12.44 5.55
N VAL A 147 14.23 12.52 6.73
CA VAL A 147 12.86 12.08 7.01
C VAL A 147 11.91 13.27 6.93
N LYS A 148 10.86 13.14 6.13
CA LYS A 148 9.76 14.10 6.04
C LYS A 148 8.44 13.42 6.40
N VAL A 149 7.77 13.91 7.43
CA VAL A 149 6.42 13.44 7.79
C VAL A 149 5.40 14.03 6.81
N ILE A 150 4.58 13.17 6.23
CA ILE A 150 3.51 13.54 5.27
C ILE A 150 2.15 13.50 5.98
N ARG A 151 1.96 12.48 6.84
CA ARG A 151 0.72 12.30 7.64
C ARG A 151 1.01 11.51 8.90
#